data_60aec8f9f99ef459c2068edeedae7f20
#
_entry.id   60aec8f9f99ef459c2068edeedae7f20
#
_cell.length_a   1.000
_cell.length_b   1.000
_cell.length_c   1.000
_cell.angle_alpha   90.00
_cell.angle_beta   90.00
_cell.angle_gamma   90.00
#
_symmetry.space_group_name_H-M   'P 1'
#
loop_
_entity.id
_entity.type
_entity.pdbx_description
1 polymer ?
#
loop_
_entity_poly.entity_id
_entity_poly.type
_entity_poly.pdbx_seq_one_letter_code
_entity_poly.pdbx_strand_id
1 'polypeptide(L)'
;MNKKLISIISIFLLLLIGLTSTCHASASAKVFTNSKSAYYNNCGGYAVSGLGKLGYSCTSSMGAITKDSMLQWIRNTGNGYAMYVHTLGGDGYFNDYYGYSIDSSMISGNWDFVFIDSSSSAASATLANAFHTTGYSNRCFLGWYNSIYTSNAETFGYYFWLTYIGTSSIRNAALNAASCVPGSGTTPIRLYGSTTYTGAAR
;
A
#
# COMPACT_ATOMS: atom_id res chain seq x y z
N MET A 1 -55.00 -20.94 11.27
CA MET A 1 -53.91 -20.39 10.46
C MET A 1 -53.21 -21.55 9.77
N ASN A 2 -53.08 -21.53 8.45
CA ASN A 2 -52.70 -22.67 7.65
C ASN A 2 -51.17 -22.95 7.77
N LYS A 3 -50.76 -24.17 8.22
CA LYS A 3 -49.36 -24.54 8.45
C LYS A 3 -48.45 -24.28 7.22
N LYS A 4 -48.99 -24.38 6.01
CA LYS A 4 -48.30 -24.06 4.74
C LYS A 4 -47.96 -22.56 4.61
N LEU A 5 -48.82 -21.66 5.12
CA LEU A 5 -48.57 -20.22 5.07
C LEU A 5 -47.45 -19.78 6.00
N ILE A 6 -47.33 -20.42 7.18
CA ILE A 6 -46.26 -20.16 8.16
C ILE A 6 -44.90 -20.60 7.58
N SER A 7 -44.87 -21.76 6.90
CA SER A 7 -43.64 -22.25 6.29
C SER A 7 -43.13 -21.33 5.17
N ILE A 8 -44.01 -20.79 4.33
CA ILE A 8 -43.62 -19.87 3.24
C ILE A 8 -43.10 -18.53 3.80
N ILE A 9 -43.76 -17.99 4.83
CA ILE A 9 -43.31 -16.74 5.48
C ILE A 9 -41.95 -16.93 6.16
N SER A 10 -41.70 -18.07 6.79
CA SER A 10 -40.38 -18.38 7.41
C SER A 10 -39.26 -18.51 6.40
N ILE A 11 -39.52 -19.08 5.21
CA ILE A 11 -38.52 -19.19 4.13
C ILE A 11 -38.22 -17.82 3.53
N PHE A 12 -39.27 -16.97 3.37
CA PHE A 12 -39.06 -15.60 2.85
C PHE A 12 -38.30 -14.71 3.85
N LEU A 13 -38.55 -14.87 5.16
CA LEU A 13 -37.81 -14.14 6.20
C LEU A 13 -36.33 -14.57 6.28
N LEU A 14 -36.06 -15.86 6.13
CA LEU A 14 -34.69 -16.40 6.07
C LEU A 14 -33.93 -15.94 4.80
N LEU A 15 -34.61 -15.82 3.66
CA LEU A 15 -34.02 -15.27 2.44
C LEU A 15 -33.75 -13.75 2.54
N LEU A 16 -34.59 -12.99 3.25
CA LEU A 16 -34.32 -11.56 3.48
C LEU A 16 -33.15 -11.30 4.43
N ILE A 17 -32.91 -12.19 5.41
CA ILE A 17 -31.77 -12.07 6.35
C ILE A 17 -30.46 -12.44 5.66
N GLY A 18 -30.49 -13.29 4.62
CA GLY A 18 -29.30 -13.67 3.83
C GLY A 18 -28.82 -12.60 2.84
N LEU A 19 -29.57 -11.51 2.65
CA LEU A 19 -29.27 -10.42 1.71
C LEU A 19 -28.78 -9.12 2.36
N THR A 20 -28.39 -9.16 3.63
CA THR A 20 -27.54 -8.10 4.13
C THR A 20 -26.16 -8.26 3.51
N SER A 21 -26.01 -7.78 2.28
CA SER A 21 -24.69 -7.40 1.76
C SER A 21 -24.12 -6.42 2.77
N THR A 22 -23.25 -6.91 3.64
CA THR A 22 -22.39 -6.01 4.40
C THR A 22 -21.68 -5.19 3.34
N CYS A 23 -22.11 -3.95 3.14
CA CYS A 23 -21.37 -2.97 2.37
C CYS A 23 -20.09 -2.74 3.19
N HIS A 24 -19.09 -3.57 2.98
CA HIS A 24 -17.76 -3.33 3.48
C HIS A 24 -17.33 -2.06 2.75
N ALA A 25 -17.11 -1.00 3.49
CA ALA A 25 -16.46 0.18 2.94
C ALA A 25 -15.22 -0.32 2.22
N SER A 26 -15.16 -0.15 0.89
CA SER A 26 -14.05 -0.66 0.10
C SER A 26 -12.78 -0.03 0.65
N ALA A 27 -11.82 -0.85 1.01
CA ALA A 27 -10.52 -0.39 1.46
C ALA A 27 -9.93 0.53 0.38
N SER A 28 -9.40 1.67 0.78
CA SER A 28 -8.95 2.71 -0.15
C SER A 28 -7.44 2.78 -0.21
N ALA A 29 -6.88 3.06 -1.38
CA ALA A 29 -5.47 3.30 -1.55
C ALA A 29 -5.16 4.58 -2.30
N LYS A 30 -4.01 5.17 -2.00
CA LYS A 30 -3.47 6.33 -2.71
C LYS A 30 -2.10 6.04 -3.28
N VAL A 31 -1.92 6.40 -4.53
CA VAL A 31 -0.65 6.35 -5.24
C VAL A 31 -0.18 7.77 -5.51
N PHE A 32 1.03 8.10 -5.07
CA PHE A 32 1.73 9.33 -5.38
C PHE A 32 3.01 9.02 -6.15
N THR A 33 3.18 9.62 -7.31
CA THR A 33 4.45 9.56 -8.03
C THR A 33 4.90 10.95 -8.43
N ASN A 34 6.14 11.23 -8.09
CA ASN A 34 6.82 12.45 -8.42
C ASN A 34 7.33 12.35 -9.87
N SER A 35 6.56 12.79 -10.86
CA SER A 35 6.83 12.51 -12.29
C SER A 35 7.97 13.37 -12.87
N LYS A 36 9.17 13.24 -12.32
CA LYS A 36 10.40 13.82 -12.91
C LYS A 36 10.98 12.96 -14.05
N SER A 37 10.49 11.74 -14.22
CA SER A 37 10.88 10.84 -15.32
C SER A 37 9.79 9.82 -15.63
N ALA A 38 9.89 9.16 -16.79
CA ALA A 38 8.98 8.08 -17.19
C ALA A 38 8.95 6.92 -16.17
N TYR A 39 10.09 6.61 -15.54
CA TYR A 39 10.19 5.55 -14.52
C TYR A 39 9.20 5.76 -13.37
N TYR A 40 9.04 6.99 -12.89
CA TYR A 40 8.11 7.30 -11.81
C TYR A 40 6.66 7.03 -12.21
N ASN A 41 6.28 7.38 -13.42
CA ASN A 41 4.92 7.13 -13.92
C ASN A 41 4.64 5.65 -14.10
N ASN A 42 5.61 4.87 -14.61
CA ASN A 42 5.50 3.43 -14.75
C ASN A 42 5.28 2.77 -13.38
N CYS A 43 6.11 3.09 -12.38
CA CYS A 43 5.97 2.60 -11.02
C CYS A 43 4.58 2.91 -10.45
N GLY A 44 4.05 4.12 -10.68
CA GLY A 44 2.70 4.50 -10.27
C GLY A 44 1.62 3.64 -10.91
N GLY A 45 1.71 3.39 -12.22
CA GLY A 45 0.78 2.52 -12.95
C GLY A 45 0.80 1.08 -12.45
N TYR A 46 1.99 0.54 -12.19
CA TYR A 46 2.15 -0.79 -11.60
C TYR A 46 1.52 -0.88 -10.20
N ALA A 47 1.75 0.14 -9.36
CA ALA A 47 1.21 0.20 -8.01
C ALA A 47 -0.32 0.27 -7.99
N VAL A 48 -0.95 1.05 -8.87
CA VAL A 48 -2.42 1.09 -9.01
C VAL A 48 -2.97 -0.31 -9.31
N SER A 49 -2.37 -1.02 -10.27
CA SER A 49 -2.76 -2.38 -10.62
C SER A 49 -2.57 -3.35 -9.45
N GLY A 50 -1.42 -3.30 -8.78
CA GLY A 50 -1.08 -4.20 -7.68
C GLY A 50 -1.95 -3.98 -6.44
N LEU A 51 -2.22 -2.72 -6.08
CA LEU A 51 -3.11 -2.39 -4.97
C LEU A 51 -4.54 -2.87 -5.25
N GLY A 52 -5.00 -2.82 -6.50
CA GLY A 52 -6.27 -3.42 -6.91
C GLY A 52 -6.31 -4.93 -6.65
N LYS A 53 -5.22 -5.68 -6.95
CA LYS A 53 -5.12 -7.12 -6.63
C LYS A 53 -5.19 -7.41 -5.13
N LEU A 54 -4.72 -6.47 -4.29
CA LEU A 54 -4.81 -6.55 -2.83
C LEU A 54 -6.20 -6.20 -2.29
N GLY A 55 -7.16 -5.82 -3.13
CA GLY A 55 -8.53 -5.50 -2.74
C GLY A 55 -8.78 -4.02 -2.43
N TYR A 56 -7.86 -3.12 -2.78
CA TYR A 56 -8.03 -1.68 -2.58
C TYR A 56 -8.69 -0.99 -3.78
N SER A 57 -9.61 -0.06 -3.49
CA SER A 57 -10.04 0.95 -4.47
C SER A 57 -8.98 2.06 -4.54
N CYS A 58 -8.35 2.23 -5.69
CA CYS A 58 -7.14 3.02 -5.83
C CYS A 58 -7.40 4.35 -6.52
N THR A 59 -6.87 5.44 -5.95
CA THR A 59 -6.75 6.74 -6.63
C THR A 59 -5.28 7.11 -6.80
N SER A 60 -4.93 7.73 -7.92
CA SER A 60 -3.55 8.15 -8.18
C SER A 60 -3.45 9.66 -8.36
N SER A 61 -2.31 10.21 -7.96
CA SER A 61 -1.86 11.55 -8.28
C SER A 61 -0.43 11.45 -8.79
N MET A 62 -0.24 11.77 -10.07
CA MET A 62 1.06 11.67 -10.75
C MET A 62 1.44 13.06 -11.26
N GLY A 63 2.69 13.46 -11.07
CA GLY A 63 3.17 14.75 -11.52
C GLY A 63 3.65 15.66 -10.39
N ALA A 64 3.37 16.96 -10.53
CA ALA A 64 3.79 17.99 -9.59
C ALA A 64 2.91 18.02 -8.32
N ILE A 65 3.08 17.03 -7.45
CA ILE A 65 2.30 16.89 -6.22
C ILE A 65 2.99 17.66 -5.11
N THR A 66 2.23 18.52 -4.44
CA THR A 66 2.73 19.32 -3.32
C THR A 66 2.68 18.55 -2.00
N LYS A 67 3.52 18.94 -1.06
CA LYS A 67 3.52 18.46 0.33
C LYS A 67 2.13 18.52 0.96
N ASP A 68 1.41 19.63 0.81
CA ASP A 68 0.09 19.80 1.42
C ASP A 68 -0.94 18.80 0.86
N SER A 69 -0.90 18.57 -0.45
CA SER A 69 -1.76 17.55 -1.09
C SER A 69 -1.47 16.13 -0.58
N MET A 70 -0.20 15.82 -0.35
CA MET A 70 0.19 14.53 0.24
C MET A 70 -0.24 14.44 1.69
N LEU A 71 0.00 15.48 2.51
CA LEU A 71 -0.34 15.51 3.92
C LEU A 71 -1.85 15.42 4.16
N GLN A 72 -2.67 15.98 3.28
CA GLN A 72 -4.11 15.86 3.35
C GLN A 72 -4.56 14.37 3.36
N TRP A 73 -3.88 13.52 2.59
CA TRP A 73 -4.14 12.08 2.57
C TRP A 73 -3.45 11.33 3.72
N ILE A 74 -2.18 11.68 4.00
CA ILE A 74 -1.35 11.02 5.03
C ILE A 74 -1.96 11.19 6.42
N ARG A 75 -2.64 12.29 6.70
CA ARG A 75 -3.32 12.57 7.97
C ARG A 75 -4.70 11.94 8.09
N ASN A 76 -5.12 11.16 7.10
CA ASN A 76 -6.36 10.39 7.20
C ASN A 76 -6.20 9.31 8.29
N THR A 77 -7.17 9.23 9.18
CA THR A 77 -7.08 8.39 10.40
C THR A 77 -7.91 7.11 10.31
N GLY A 78 -8.49 6.80 9.15
CA GLY A 78 -9.30 5.59 8.96
C GLY A 78 -8.45 4.31 8.95
N ASN A 79 -9.07 3.17 9.28
CA ASN A 79 -8.52 1.84 9.01
C ASN A 79 -8.82 1.43 7.57
N GLY A 80 -8.04 0.51 7.01
CA GLY A 80 -8.26 0.00 5.65
C GLY A 80 -7.66 0.88 4.56
N TYR A 81 -6.61 1.63 4.87
CA TYR A 81 -5.91 2.46 3.90
C TYR A 81 -4.56 1.89 3.51
N ALA A 82 -4.23 1.99 2.20
CA ALA A 82 -2.90 1.72 1.70
C ALA A 82 -2.33 2.93 0.96
N MET A 83 -1.00 3.02 0.92
CA MET A 83 -0.30 4.08 0.22
C MET A 83 0.94 3.57 -0.48
N TYR A 84 1.14 4.04 -1.70
CA TYR A 84 2.41 3.95 -2.41
C TYR A 84 2.90 5.35 -2.75
N VAL A 85 4.16 5.62 -2.46
CA VAL A 85 4.83 6.88 -2.80
C VAL A 85 6.14 6.57 -3.49
N HIS A 86 6.31 7.01 -4.75
CA HIS A 86 7.58 6.96 -5.45
C HIS A 86 8.16 8.36 -5.58
N THR A 87 9.23 8.65 -4.85
CA THR A 87 9.84 9.97 -4.76
C THR A 87 11.30 9.91 -4.30
N LEU A 88 11.93 11.05 -4.12
CA LEU A 88 13.20 11.18 -3.41
C LEU A 88 12.99 11.26 -1.91
N GLY A 89 14.00 10.86 -1.12
CA GLY A 89 13.95 10.95 0.34
C GLY A 89 15.14 10.29 1.02
N GLY A 90 14.96 9.94 2.29
CA GLY A 90 15.97 9.33 3.13
C GLY A 90 15.38 8.66 4.36
N ASP A 91 16.23 8.38 5.35
CA ASP A 91 15.77 7.79 6.61
C ASP A 91 14.86 8.76 7.38
N GLY A 92 13.65 8.32 7.66
CA GLY A 92 12.66 9.10 8.41
C GLY A 92 11.92 10.18 7.64
N TYR A 93 12.14 10.35 6.33
CA TYR A 93 11.43 11.33 5.50
C TYR A 93 11.35 10.92 4.02
N PHE A 94 10.43 11.56 3.30
CA PHE A 94 10.36 11.56 1.83
C PHE A 94 9.90 12.93 1.33
N ASN A 95 10.16 13.25 0.07
CA ASN A 95 9.95 14.58 -0.46
C ASN A 95 8.72 14.65 -1.36
N ASP A 96 8.12 15.84 -1.45
CA ASP A 96 7.18 16.17 -2.50
C ASP A 96 7.90 16.41 -3.86
N TYR A 97 7.14 16.81 -4.88
CA TYR A 97 7.71 17.11 -6.20
C TYR A 97 8.73 18.27 -6.16
N TYR A 98 8.52 19.25 -5.31
CA TYR A 98 9.35 20.44 -5.20
C TYR A 98 10.58 20.27 -4.29
N GLY A 99 10.68 19.13 -3.61
CA GLY A 99 11.80 18.82 -2.70
C GLY A 99 11.50 19.16 -1.23
N TYR A 100 10.28 19.57 -0.89
CA TYR A 100 9.89 19.77 0.51
C TYR A 100 9.69 18.44 1.22
N SER A 101 10.37 18.27 2.34
CA SER A 101 10.32 17.02 3.11
C SER A 101 9.03 16.85 3.88
N ILE A 102 8.54 15.62 3.89
CA ILE A 102 7.51 15.08 4.77
C ILE A 102 8.22 14.13 5.70
N ASP A 103 8.41 14.53 6.94
CA ASP A 103 9.07 13.72 7.96
C ASP A 103 8.06 13.00 8.86
N SER A 104 8.57 12.10 9.70
CA SER A 104 7.77 11.25 10.58
C SER A 104 6.87 12.02 11.55
N SER A 105 7.24 13.25 11.94
CA SER A 105 6.43 14.09 12.86
C SER A 105 5.16 14.64 12.21
N MET A 106 5.10 14.67 10.89
CA MET A 106 3.98 15.18 10.11
C MET A 106 2.95 14.08 9.79
N ILE A 107 3.30 12.83 10.04
CA ILE A 107 2.50 11.65 9.69
C ILE A 107 1.57 11.31 10.85
N SER A 108 0.33 10.98 10.52
CA SER A 108 -0.66 10.51 11.50
C SER A 108 -1.61 9.50 10.82
N GLY A 109 -2.34 8.75 11.65
CA GLY A 109 -3.31 7.77 11.16
C GLY A 109 -2.83 6.33 11.26
N ASN A 110 -3.73 5.42 10.92
CA ASN A 110 -3.52 3.98 10.97
C ASN A 110 -3.57 3.42 9.55
N TRP A 111 -2.45 2.86 9.10
CA TRP A 111 -2.29 2.38 7.74
C TRP A 111 -2.14 0.87 7.71
N ASP A 112 -2.82 0.21 6.79
CA ASP A 112 -2.71 -1.25 6.62
C ASP A 112 -1.46 -1.61 5.81
N PHE A 113 -1.23 -0.88 4.71
CA PHE A 113 -0.06 -1.07 3.88
C PHE A 113 0.52 0.26 3.39
N VAL A 114 1.82 0.45 3.61
CA VAL A 114 2.56 1.61 3.09
C VAL A 114 3.82 1.12 2.40
N PHE A 115 4.04 1.59 1.17
CA PHE A 115 5.32 1.45 0.50
C PHE A 115 5.84 2.84 0.13
N ILE A 116 6.92 3.25 0.79
CA ILE A 116 7.67 4.46 0.44
C ILE A 116 8.86 4.03 -0.42
N ASP A 117 8.69 4.15 -1.72
CA ASP A 117 9.68 3.83 -2.75
C ASP A 117 10.63 5.02 -2.94
N SER A 118 11.50 5.19 -1.96
CA SER A 118 12.49 6.25 -1.86
C SER A 118 13.74 5.70 -1.19
N SER A 119 14.92 6.12 -1.64
CA SER A 119 16.20 5.70 -1.09
C SER A 119 16.22 5.81 0.44
N SER A 120 16.69 4.75 1.11
CA SER A 120 16.83 4.67 2.57
C SER A 120 15.55 4.87 3.39
N SER A 121 14.36 4.80 2.77
CA SER A 121 13.07 5.02 3.46
C SER A 121 12.77 4.00 4.57
N ALA A 122 13.47 2.87 4.56
CA ALA A 122 13.40 1.82 5.57
C ALA A 122 14.77 1.54 6.21
N ALA A 123 15.71 2.49 6.21
CA ALA A 123 16.99 2.35 6.90
C ALA A 123 16.79 2.16 8.41
N SER A 124 15.81 2.85 8.98
CA SER A 124 15.28 2.62 10.33
C SER A 124 13.77 2.36 10.31
N ALA A 125 13.18 2.05 11.46
CA ALA A 125 11.72 1.89 11.60
C ALA A 125 10.96 3.23 11.75
N THR A 126 11.61 4.36 11.59
CA THR A 126 11.05 5.70 11.88
C THR A 126 9.75 5.97 11.12
N LEU A 127 9.74 5.79 9.79
CA LEU A 127 8.53 5.95 8.99
C LEU A 127 7.49 4.87 9.29
N ALA A 128 7.91 3.60 9.44
CA ALA A 128 7.00 2.51 9.76
C ALA A 128 6.25 2.75 11.09
N ASN A 129 6.93 3.28 12.11
CA ASN A 129 6.32 3.67 13.37
C ASN A 129 5.36 4.85 13.21
N ALA A 130 5.73 5.86 12.42
CA ALA A 130 4.89 7.03 12.17
C ALA A 130 3.58 6.66 11.44
N PHE A 131 3.63 5.69 10.52
CA PHE A 131 2.45 5.15 9.85
C PHE A 131 1.70 4.09 10.69
N HIS A 132 2.11 3.83 11.92
CA HIS A 132 1.54 2.83 12.82
C HIS A 132 1.42 1.44 12.18
N THR A 133 2.43 1.02 11.40
CA THR A 133 2.45 -0.29 10.76
C THR A 133 3.21 -1.34 11.56
N THR A 134 3.95 -0.93 12.60
CA THR A 134 4.69 -1.82 13.50
C THR A 134 3.82 -2.31 14.65
N GLY A 135 4.07 -3.55 15.13
CA GLY A 135 3.35 -4.10 16.28
C GLY A 135 1.94 -4.65 15.97
N TYR A 136 1.53 -4.69 14.71
CA TYR A 136 0.23 -5.21 14.28
C TYR A 136 0.39 -6.40 13.32
N SER A 137 -0.47 -7.40 13.46
CA SER A 137 -0.46 -8.61 12.60
C SER A 137 -1.06 -8.38 11.20
N ASN A 138 -1.77 -7.27 11.00
CA ASN A 138 -2.50 -6.94 9.77
C ASN A 138 -2.00 -5.65 9.11
N ARG A 139 -0.80 -5.19 9.43
CA ARG A 139 -0.22 -3.97 8.87
C ARG A 139 1.22 -4.19 8.48
N CYS A 140 1.67 -3.54 7.40
CA CYS A 140 3.08 -3.58 7.04
C CYS A 140 3.53 -2.31 6.31
N PHE A 141 4.81 -2.00 6.49
CA PHE A 141 5.54 -0.96 5.79
C PHE A 141 6.65 -1.60 4.95
N LEU A 142 6.78 -1.16 3.71
CA LEU A 142 7.82 -1.57 2.79
C LEU A 142 8.66 -0.34 2.40
N GLY A 143 9.96 -0.52 2.26
CA GLY A 143 10.86 0.55 1.83
C GLY A 143 12.28 0.03 1.56
N TRP A 144 13.17 0.92 1.16
CA TRP A 144 14.56 0.58 0.86
C TRP A 144 15.44 0.82 2.09
N TYR A 145 16.28 -0.15 2.39
CA TYR A 145 17.28 -0.02 3.47
C TYR A 145 18.42 0.93 3.10
N ASN A 146 18.84 0.88 1.83
CA ASN A 146 19.91 1.71 1.27
C ASN A 146 19.39 2.53 0.07
N SER A 147 20.30 3.27 -0.55
CA SER A 147 20.02 3.94 -1.82
C SER A 147 19.67 2.93 -2.91
N ILE A 148 18.73 3.30 -3.77
CA ILE A 148 18.29 2.53 -4.93
C ILE A 148 18.37 3.39 -6.18
N TYR A 149 18.84 2.83 -7.28
CA TYR A 149 18.75 3.47 -8.59
C TYR A 149 17.32 3.42 -9.10
N THR A 150 16.87 4.49 -9.76
CA THR A 150 15.49 4.59 -10.27
C THR A 150 15.11 3.45 -11.21
N SER A 151 16.05 3.01 -12.08
CA SER A 151 15.83 1.86 -12.97
C SER A 151 15.64 0.53 -12.21
N ASN A 152 16.34 0.37 -11.09
CA ASN A 152 16.20 -0.82 -10.24
C ASN A 152 14.88 -0.79 -9.47
N ALA A 153 14.46 0.39 -9.00
CA ALA A 153 13.16 0.59 -8.38
C ALA A 153 12.01 0.30 -9.36
N GLU A 154 12.12 0.72 -10.63
CA GLU A 154 11.15 0.39 -11.68
C GLU A 154 11.11 -1.11 -11.95
N THR A 155 12.27 -1.76 -12.13
CA THR A 155 12.35 -3.22 -12.33
C THR A 155 11.73 -3.98 -11.16
N PHE A 156 12.07 -3.59 -9.92
CA PHE A 156 11.44 -4.13 -8.73
C PHE A 156 9.92 -3.92 -8.76
N GLY A 157 9.46 -2.69 -9.02
CA GLY A 157 8.04 -2.33 -9.07
C GLY A 157 7.27 -3.15 -10.10
N TYR A 158 7.84 -3.38 -11.28
CA TYR A 158 7.26 -4.25 -12.29
C TYR A 158 6.99 -5.65 -11.74
N TYR A 159 8.02 -6.33 -11.20
CA TYR A 159 7.87 -7.70 -10.68
C TYR A 159 7.00 -7.74 -9.43
N PHE A 160 7.19 -6.81 -8.49
CA PHE A 160 6.44 -6.77 -7.24
C PHE A 160 4.94 -6.59 -7.50
N TRP A 161 4.55 -5.52 -8.20
CA TRP A 161 3.16 -5.15 -8.38
C TRP A 161 2.43 -5.98 -9.43
N LEU A 162 3.09 -6.35 -10.54
CA LEU A 162 2.42 -7.04 -11.64
C LEU A 162 2.52 -8.56 -11.54
N THR A 163 3.61 -9.09 -10.97
CA THR A 163 3.87 -10.53 -10.99
C THR A 163 3.58 -11.19 -9.64
N TYR A 164 4.15 -10.67 -8.55
CA TYR A 164 4.16 -11.41 -7.28
C TYR A 164 3.10 -10.97 -6.28
N ILE A 165 2.61 -9.72 -6.35
CA ILE A 165 1.59 -9.23 -5.43
C ILE A 165 0.25 -9.97 -5.63
N GLY A 166 -0.42 -10.27 -4.53
CA GLY A 166 -1.70 -11.00 -4.53
C GLY A 166 -1.57 -12.52 -4.67
N THR A 167 -0.35 -13.07 -4.88
CA THR A 167 -0.09 -14.51 -4.94
C THR A 167 0.45 -15.08 -3.63
N SER A 168 0.99 -14.21 -2.78
CA SER A 168 1.62 -14.58 -1.50
C SER A 168 1.59 -13.38 -0.54
N SER A 169 2.21 -13.51 0.63
CA SER A 169 2.39 -12.35 1.52
C SER A 169 3.23 -11.25 0.87
N ILE A 170 3.01 -10.00 1.31
CA ILE A 170 3.80 -8.84 0.86
C ILE A 170 5.31 -9.09 0.99
N ARG A 171 5.72 -9.75 2.09
CA ARG A 171 7.13 -10.10 2.31
C ARG A 171 7.66 -11.01 1.21
N ASN A 172 6.96 -12.09 0.90
CA ASN A 172 7.41 -13.05 -0.12
C ASN A 172 7.38 -12.42 -1.52
N ALA A 173 6.34 -11.64 -1.83
CA ALA A 173 6.27 -10.88 -3.08
C ALA A 173 7.46 -9.93 -3.23
N ALA A 174 7.83 -9.21 -2.16
CA ALA A 174 8.97 -8.29 -2.17
C ALA A 174 10.31 -9.03 -2.33
N LEU A 175 10.52 -10.15 -1.64
CA LEU A 175 11.75 -10.94 -1.77
C LEU A 175 11.90 -11.53 -3.19
N ASN A 176 10.82 -12.05 -3.76
CA ASN A 176 10.82 -12.59 -5.11
C ASN A 176 11.09 -11.48 -6.16
N ALA A 177 10.46 -10.32 -6.02
CA ALA A 177 10.72 -9.19 -6.91
C ALA A 177 12.16 -8.69 -6.78
N ALA A 178 12.69 -8.66 -5.57
CA ALA A 178 14.05 -8.27 -5.30
C ALA A 178 15.09 -9.17 -6.01
N SER A 179 14.82 -10.47 -6.09
CA SER A 179 15.71 -11.41 -6.80
C SER A 179 15.73 -11.20 -8.33
N CYS A 180 14.75 -10.51 -8.88
CA CYS A 180 14.68 -10.19 -10.31
C CYS A 180 15.39 -8.89 -10.69
N VAL A 181 15.90 -8.12 -9.72
CA VAL A 181 16.60 -6.85 -9.99
C VAL A 181 18.06 -7.14 -10.37
N PRO A 182 18.55 -6.73 -11.55
CA PRO A 182 19.90 -7.01 -11.99
C PRO A 182 20.98 -6.40 -11.08
N GLY A 183 22.06 -7.13 -10.85
CA GLY A 183 23.23 -6.63 -10.10
C GLY A 183 23.03 -6.51 -8.58
N SER A 184 21.91 -6.94 -8.06
CA SER A 184 21.65 -6.94 -6.63
C SER A 184 22.12 -8.26 -6.00
N GLY A 185 23.30 -8.30 -5.45
CA GLY A 185 23.72 -9.41 -4.56
C GLY A 185 22.83 -9.54 -3.32
N THR A 186 22.24 -8.44 -2.88
CA THR A 186 21.13 -8.33 -1.91
C THR A 186 20.34 -7.08 -2.22
N THR A 187 19.11 -7.21 -2.71
CA THR A 187 18.27 -6.04 -2.91
C THR A 187 17.90 -5.44 -1.55
N PRO A 188 18.15 -4.16 -1.32
CA PRO A 188 18.04 -3.55 0.00
C PRO A 188 16.59 -3.26 0.41
N ILE A 189 15.66 -4.15 0.04
CA ILE A 189 14.25 -4.01 0.43
C ILE A 189 14.06 -4.47 1.87
N ARG A 190 13.32 -3.72 2.65
CA ARG A 190 13.02 -4.03 4.05
C ARG A 190 11.52 -3.87 4.32
N LEU A 191 11.02 -4.79 5.13
CA LEU A 191 9.64 -4.77 5.61
C LEU A 191 9.63 -4.64 7.13
N TYR A 192 8.77 -3.76 7.65
CA TYR A 192 8.40 -3.64 9.05
C TYR A 192 6.92 -4.00 9.24
N GLY A 193 6.57 -4.57 10.40
CA GLY A 193 5.22 -5.02 10.71
C GLY A 193 4.96 -6.47 10.28
N SER A 194 3.77 -6.78 9.80
CA SER A 194 3.34 -8.14 9.49
C SER A 194 4.11 -8.75 8.31
N THR A 195 4.70 -9.92 8.54
CA THR A 195 5.36 -10.70 7.48
C THR A 195 4.38 -11.56 6.68
N THR A 196 3.15 -11.72 7.18
CA THR A 196 2.10 -12.57 6.59
C THR A 196 0.98 -11.76 5.93
N TYR A 197 1.07 -10.44 5.91
CA TYR A 197 0.06 -9.57 5.32
C TYR A 197 -0.14 -9.84 3.82
N THR A 198 -1.39 -10.03 3.39
CA THR A 198 -1.77 -10.41 2.02
C THR A 198 -2.69 -9.42 1.32
N GLY A 199 -3.10 -8.36 1.98
CA GLY A 199 -3.97 -7.31 1.43
C GLY A 199 -5.09 -6.90 2.36
N ALA A 200 -6.01 -6.08 1.87
CA ALA A 200 -7.18 -5.64 2.62
C ALA A 200 -8.01 -6.83 3.09
N ALA A 201 -8.46 -6.78 4.33
CA ALA A 201 -9.43 -7.78 4.82
C ALA A 201 -10.70 -7.69 3.97
N ARG A 202 -11.06 -8.79 3.34
CA ARG A 202 -12.29 -8.93 2.53
C ARG A 202 -13.46 -9.34 3.41
#